data_ef75f916967f98fb41ca7447048cdb53
#
_entry.id   ef75f916967f98fb41ca7447048cdb53
#
_cell.length_a   1.000
_cell.length_b   1.000
_cell.length_c   1.000
_cell.angle_alpha   90.00
_cell.angle_beta   90.00
_cell.angle_gamma   90.00
#
_symmetry.space_group_name_H-M   'P 1'
#
loop_
_entity.id
_entity.type
_entity.pdbx_description
1 polymer ?
#
loop_
_entity_poly.entity_id
_entity_poly.type
_entity_poly.pdbx_seq_one_letter_code
_entity_poly.pdbx_strand_id
1 'polypeptide(L)'
;MTPLVVLLRRTPAVALFTLGHVTVFTIVGLVRDQSFLWVYLPALAASIAIVVWIDHRWGPIPVVLLWLLSIWAGMHLAGGLAPDPSGQKDILYGWWLIDGYLRWDHLVHGFGIGAATAVLAFAARDSDRPLIWGFVLAQVVGVVNETAENIVALFVEGSNVGDAVNTAWDIIWHLVGALVAVIWMTQRGIPGTEFGRAGRLDLEGEIL
;
A
#
# COMPACT_ATOMS: atom_id res chain seq x y z
N MET A 1 19.28 -19.65 -5.67
CA MET A 1 18.72 -18.36 -6.13
C MET A 1 18.28 -17.58 -4.91
N THR A 2 18.50 -16.26 -4.88
CA THR A 2 18.03 -15.42 -3.77
C THR A 2 16.49 -15.32 -3.80
N PRO A 3 15.82 -15.12 -2.63
CA PRO A 3 14.36 -14.97 -2.57
C PRO A 3 13.82 -13.89 -3.50
N LEU A 4 14.52 -12.75 -3.61
CA LEU A 4 14.15 -11.69 -4.54
C LEU A 4 14.11 -12.17 -6.01
N VAL A 5 15.12 -12.92 -6.46
CA VAL A 5 15.16 -13.42 -7.84
C VAL A 5 14.02 -14.41 -8.12
N VAL A 6 13.65 -15.22 -7.12
CA VAL A 6 12.49 -16.13 -7.21
C VAL A 6 11.20 -15.34 -7.38
N LEU A 7 10.98 -14.31 -6.53
CA LEU A 7 9.81 -13.44 -6.61
C LEU A 7 9.70 -12.73 -7.97
N LEU A 8 10.78 -12.10 -8.43
CA LEU A 8 10.81 -11.37 -9.72
C LEU A 8 10.49 -12.30 -10.92
N ARG A 9 11.05 -13.52 -10.93
CA ARG A 9 10.78 -14.50 -12.00
C ARG A 9 9.33 -14.99 -12.00
N ARG A 10 8.73 -15.10 -10.82
CA ARG A 10 7.33 -15.53 -10.68
C ARG A 10 6.34 -14.41 -11.09
N THR A 11 6.71 -13.15 -10.92
CA THR A 11 5.80 -12.01 -11.10
C THR A 11 6.40 -10.90 -11.98
N PRO A 12 6.84 -11.23 -13.23
CA PRO A 12 7.58 -10.29 -14.06
C PRO A 12 6.77 -9.04 -14.41
N ALA A 13 5.45 -9.18 -14.60
CA ALA A 13 4.58 -8.03 -14.91
C ALA A 13 4.49 -7.04 -13.73
N VAL A 14 4.35 -7.53 -12.49
CA VAL A 14 4.37 -6.69 -11.28
C VAL A 14 5.73 -6.02 -11.14
N ALA A 15 6.83 -6.79 -11.33
CA ALA A 15 8.18 -6.26 -11.22
C ALA A 15 8.45 -5.15 -12.24
N LEU A 16 8.05 -5.32 -13.50
CA LEU A 16 8.19 -4.31 -14.56
C LEU A 16 7.35 -3.06 -14.26
N PHE A 17 6.11 -3.24 -13.81
CA PHE A 17 5.24 -2.12 -13.41
C PHE A 17 5.85 -1.33 -12.22
N THR A 18 6.34 -2.05 -11.20
CA THR A 18 7.02 -1.44 -10.05
C THR A 18 8.26 -0.67 -10.49
N LEU A 19 9.12 -1.29 -11.29
CA LEU A 19 10.32 -0.63 -11.82
C LEU A 19 9.95 0.60 -12.66
N GLY A 20 8.91 0.50 -13.49
CA GLY A 20 8.45 1.59 -14.33
C GLY A 20 8.06 2.83 -13.52
N HIS A 21 7.13 2.70 -12.56
CA HIS A 21 6.70 3.85 -11.78
C HIS A 21 7.80 4.36 -10.83
N VAL A 22 8.65 3.50 -10.27
CA VAL A 22 9.81 3.93 -9.47
C VAL A 22 10.76 4.76 -10.31
N THR A 23 11.07 4.31 -11.53
CA THR A 23 11.94 5.07 -12.45
C THR A 23 11.34 6.44 -12.82
N VAL A 24 10.06 6.44 -13.22
CA VAL A 24 9.36 7.68 -13.60
C VAL A 24 9.36 8.68 -12.45
N PHE A 25 8.90 8.28 -11.26
CA PHE A 25 8.82 9.21 -10.13
C PHE A 25 10.18 9.59 -9.55
N THR A 26 11.20 8.73 -9.66
CA THR A 26 12.58 9.12 -9.33
C THR A 26 13.05 10.25 -10.25
N ILE A 27 12.82 10.13 -11.57
CA ILE A 27 13.18 11.20 -12.54
C ILE A 27 12.38 12.47 -12.22
N VAL A 28 11.08 12.38 -11.98
CA VAL A 28 10.24 13.52 -11.61
C VAL A 28 10.76 14.20 -10.34
N GLY A 29 11.08 13.43 -9.31
CA GLY A 29 11.63 13.94 -8.05
C GLY A 29 12.97 14.65 -8.23
N LEU A 30 13.87 14.08 -9.05
CA LEU A 30 15.17 14.70 -9.37
C LEU A 30 15.01 16.00 -10.17
N VAL A 31 14.15 16.00 -11.19
CA VAL A 31 13.91 17.19 -12.04
C VAL A 31 13.27 18.34 -11.25
N ARG A 32 12.44 18.01 -10.26
CA ARG A 32 11.76 18.98 -9.40
C ARG A 32 12.53 19.32 -8.13
N ASP A 33 13.71 18.76 -7.93
CA ASP A 33 14.53 18.92 -6.72
C ASP A 33 13.76 18.61 -5.41
N GLN A 34 12.97 17.53 -5.43
CA GLN A 34 12.14 17.14 -4.31
C GLN A 34 12.99 16.43 -3.24
N SER A 35 13.18 17.07 -2.09
CA SER A 35 13.98 16.52 -0.96
C SER A 35 13.41 15.20 -0.41
N PHE A 36 12.11 15.00 -0.47
CA PHE A 36 11.43 13.77 -0.07
C PHE A 36 11.83 12.52 -0.87
N LEU A 37 12.38 12.68 -2.07
CA LEU A 37 12.90 11.56 -2.85
C LEU A 37 13.90 10.71 -2.04
N TRP A 38 14.75 11.37 -1.24
CA TRP A 38 15.77 10.69 -0.42
C TRP A 38 15.21 9.99 0.81
N VAL A 39 13.95 10.23 1.15
CA VAL A 39 13.19 9.47 2.16
C VAL A 39 12.46 8.30 1.51
N TYR A 40 11.83 8.53 0.34
CA TYR A 40 11.04 7.52 -0.34
C TYR A 40 11.86 6.33 -0.85
N LEU A 41 13.04 6.56 -1.41
CA LEU A 41 13.84 5.46 -1.96
C LEU A 41 14.28 4.43 -0.88
N PRO A 42 14.81 4.82 0.30
CA PRO A 42 15.09 3.89 1.38
C PRO A 42 13.82 3.21 1.93
N ALA A 43 12.72 3.96 2.10
CA ALA A 43 11.46 3.41 2.58
C ALA A 43 10.89 2.35 1.62
N LEU A 44 10.94 2.62 0.31
CA LEU A 44 10.55 1.65 -0.71
C LEU A 44 11.45 0.41 -0.68
N ALA A 45 12.77 0.58 -0.58
CA ALA A 45 13.71 -0.54 -0.48
C ALA A 45 13.43 -1.41 0.75
N ALA A 46 13.15 -0.80 1.90
CA ALA A 46 12.74 -1.50 3.11
C ALA A 46 11.41 -2.24 2.93
N SER A 47 10.41 -1.61 2.29
CA SER A 47 9.12 -2.23 1.99
C SER A 47 9.26 -3.44 1.06
N ILE A 48 10.08 -3.34 0.01
CA ILE A 48 10.40 -4.48 -0.89
C ILE A 48 11.07 -5.59 -0.09
N ALA A 49 12.02 -5.29 0.79
CA ALA A 49 12.68 -6.29 1.61
C ALA A 49 11.69 -7.02 2.53
N ILE A 50 10.74 -6.30 3.14
CA ILE A 50 9.66 -6.88 3.96
C ILE A 50 8.77 -7.79 3.12
N VAL A 51 8.35 -7.37 1.93
CA VAL A 51 7.54 -8.19 1.01
C VAL A 51 8.27 -9.47 0.61
N VAL A 52 9.55 -9.37 0.24
CA VAL A 52 10.40 -10.54 -0.08
C VAL A 52 10.53 -11.47 1.11
N TRP A 53 10.68 -10.92 2.32
CA TRP A 53 10.76 -11.70 3.55
C TRP A 53 9.45 -12.43 3.85
N ILE A 54 8.30 -11.75 3.73
CA ILE A 54 6.97 -12.35 3.89
C ILE A 54 6.77 -13.47 2.87
N ASP A 55 7.08 -13.22 1.59
CA ASP A 55 6.98 -14.20 0.51
C ASP A 55 7.80 -15.46 0.78
N HIS A 56 9.01 -15.26 1.31
CA HIS A 56 9.91 -16.37 1.65
C HIS A 56 9.49 -17.12 2.92
N ARG A 57 9.01 -16.40 3.93
CA ARG A 57 8.73 -16.98 5.27
C ARG A 57 7.39 -17.69 5.36
N TRP A 58 6.36 -17.12 4.74
CA TRP A 58 4.99 -17.63 4.81
C TRP A 58 4.48 -18.24 3.49
N GLY A 59 5.34 -18.33 2.49
CA GLY A 59 5.03 -18.88 1.18
C GLY A 59 4.62 -17.82 0.16
N PRO A 60 4.45 -18.25 -1.11
CA PRO A 60 4.25 -17.33 -2.22
C PRO A 60 3.05 -16.41 -2.03
N ILE A 61 3.30 -15.11 -1.91
CA ILE A 61 2.24 -14.11 -1.86
C ILE A 61 1.44 -14.17 -3.18
N PRO A 62 0.09 -14.23 -3.12
CA PRO A 62 -0.75 -14.18 -4.31
C PRO A 62 -0.48 -12.95 -5.18
N VAL A 63 -0.45 -13.14 -6.50
CA VAL A 63 -0.10 -12.08 -7.45
C VAL A 63 -1.00 -10.85 -7.32
N VAL A 64 -2.29 -11.05 -7.00
CA VAL A 64 -3.23 -9.94 -6.78
C VAL A 64 -2.80 -9.06 -5.61
N LEU A 65 -2.28 -9.63 -4.52
CA LEU A 65 -1.79 -8.86 -3.36
C LEU A 65 -0.51 -8.09 -3.70
N LEU A 66 0.36 -8.67 -4.52
CA LEU A 66 1.55 -7.97 -5.02
C LEU A 66 1.18 -6.80 -5.94
N TRP A 67 0.13 -6.94 -6.76
CA TRP A 67 -0.41 -5.84 -7.56
C TRP A 67 -0.94 -4.71 -6.66
N LEU A 68 -1.72 -5.03 -5.61
CA LEU A 68 -2.22 -4.02 -4.68
C LEU A 68 -1.08 -3.23 -4.03
N LEU A 69 -0.04 -3.93 -3.55
CA LEU A 69 1.14 -3.27 -2.97
C LEU A 69 1.90 -2.43 -3.99
N SER A 70 2.06 -2.91 -5.22
CA SER A 70 2.77 -2.18 -6.28
C SER A 70 2.00 -0.93 -6.72
N ILE A 71 0.67 -1.01 -6.85
CA ILE A 71 -0.19 0.14 -7.15
C ILE A 71 -0.09 1.15 -6.02
N TRP A 72 -0.18 0.72 -4.76
CA TRP A 72 -0.02 1.59 -3.61
C TRP A 72 1.34 2.32 -3.60
N ALA A 73 2.43 1.60 -3.85
CA ALA A 73 3.75 2.22 -3.95
C ALA A 73 3.80 3.30 -5.05
N GLY A 74 3.17 3.04 -6.21
CA GLY A 74 3.05 4.02 -7.28
C GLY A 74 2.21 5.24 -6.88
N MET A 75 1.08 5.04 -6.20
CA MET A 75 0.23 6.12 -5.68
C MET A 75 0.97 6.97 -4.65
N HIS A 76 1.77 6.34 -3.79
CA HIS A 76 2.56 7.00 -2.75
C HIS A 76 3.68 7.85 -3.35
N LEU A 77 4.45 7.28 -4.30
CA LEU A 77 5.48 8.03 -5.03
C LEU A 77 4.87 9.19 -5.85
N ALA A 78 3.73 8.96 -6.51
CA ALA A 78 3.01 10.02 -7.22
C ALA A 78 2.60 11.13 -6.24
N GLY A 79 2.02 10.77 -5.10
CA GLY A 79 1.58 11.71 -4.08
C GLY A 79 2.66 12.69 -3.65
N GLY A 80 3.84 12.19 -3.35
CA GLY A 80 4.93 12.98 -2.80
C GLY A 80 5.87 13.61 -3.83
N LEU A 81 5.88 13.16 -5.09
CA LEU A 81 6.86 13.60 -6.10
C LEU A 81 6.23 14.30 -7.31
N ALA A 82 4.96 13.98 -7.65
CA ALA A 82 4.28 14.63 -8.77
C ALA A 82 3.65 15.96 -8.36
N PRO A 83 3.51 16.91 -9.31
CA PRO A 83 2.84 18.17 -9.05
C PRO A 83 1.33 17.98 -8.86
N ASP A 84 0.73 18.87 -8.06
CA ASP A 84 -0.73 18.99 -7.98
C ASP A 84 -1.31 19.48 -9.33
N PRO A 85 -2.27 18.73 -9.93
CA PRO A 85 -2.88 19.10 -11.20
C PRO A 85 -3.62 20.45 -11.16
N SER A 86 -4.11 20.87 -9.99
CA SER A 86 -4.78 22.16 -9.84
C SER A 86 -3.83 23.34 -9.74
N GLY A 87 -2.55 23.08 -9.47
CA GLY A 87 -1.53 24.10 -9.23
C GLY A 87 -1.68 24.85 -7.89
N GLN A 88 -2.60 24.43 -7.01
CA GLN A 88 -2.82 25.07 -5.72
C GLN A 88 -1.83 24.60 -4.64
N LYS A 89 -1.28 23.41 -4.82
CA LYS A 89 -0.29 22.80 -3.94
C LYS A 89 0.95 22.39 -4.72
N ASP A 90 2.06 22.23 -4.02
CA ASP A 90 3.31 21.82 -4.67
C ASP A 90 3.27 20.37 -5.13
N ILE A 91 2.68 19.48 -4.34
CA ILE A 91 2.64 18.04 -4.60
C ILE A 91 1.21 17.51 -4.60
N LEU A 92 1.06 16.35 -5.27
CA LEU A 92 -0.22 15.69 -5.48
C LEU A 92 -0.92 15.28 -4.19
N TYR A 93 -0.23 15.02 -3.09
CA TYR A 93 -0.85 14.72 -1.79
C TYR A 93 -1.83 15.81 -1.34
N GLY A 94 -1.53 17.08 -1.61
CA GLY A 94 -2.40 18.19 -1.27
C GLY A 94 -3.65 18.33 -2.14
N TRP A 95 -3.74 17.58 -3.24
CA TRP A 95 -4.84 17.72 -4.20
C TRP A 95 -6.16 17.17 -3.67
N TRP A 96 -7.20 18.02 -3.75
CA TRP A 96 -8.57 17.64 -3.43
C TRP A 96 -9.25 17.01 -4.65
N LEU A 97 -9.59 15.72 -4.56
CA LEU A 97 -10.42 15.03 -5.56
C LEU A 97 -11.89 15.43 -5.39
N ILE A 98 -12.32 15.58 -4.13
CA ILE A 98 -13.63 16.13 -3.74
C ILE A 98 -13.35 17.17 -2.67
N ASP A 99 -13.58 18.43 -3.01
CA ASP A 99 -13.22 19.55 -2.14
C ASP A 99 -13.82 19.42 -0.74
N GLY A 100 -12.99 19.60 0.28
CA GLY A 100 -13.34 19.47 1.69
C GLY A 100 -13.56 18.02 2.21
N TYR A 101 -13.55 16.99 1.35
CA TYR A 101 -13.90 15.63 1.74
C TYR A 101 -12.83 14.58 1.41
N LEU A 102 -12.27 14.61 0.19
CA LEU A 102 -11.37 13.57 -0.27
C LEU A 102 -10.14 14.15 -0.94
N ARG A 103 -8.98 13.95 -0.33
CA ARG A 103 -7.67 14.27 -0.90
C ARG A 103 -7.02 13.02 -1.49
N TRP A 104 -6.03 13.23 -2.35
CA TRP A 104 -5.17 12.14 -2.83
C TRP A 104 -4.51 11.38 -1.68
N ASP A 105 -4.05 12.09 -0.68
CA ASP A 105 -3.50 11.60 0.57
C ASP A 105 -4.39 10.54 1.24
N HIS A 106 -5.65 10.87 1.47
CA HIS A 106 -6.65 9.95 2.02
C HIS A 106 -6.80 8.66 1.20
N LEU A 107 -6.77 8.76 -0.14
CA LEU A 107 -6.80 7.57 -1.01
C LEU A 107 -5.57 6.69 -0.83
N VAL A 108 -4.38 7.29 -0.74
CA VAL A 108 -3.12 6.58 -0.57
C VAL A 108 -3.12 5.83 0.76
N HIS A 109 -3.51 6.50 1.85
CA HIS A 109 -3.59 5.91 3.18
C HIS A 109 -4.64 4.79 3.25
N GLY A 110 -5.86 5.04 2.77
CA GLY A 110 -6.92 4.03 2.75
C GLY A 110 -6.58 2.81 1.89
N PHE A 111 -6.12 3.04 0.67
CA PHE A 111 -5.73 1.95 -0.24
C PHE A 111 -4.53 1.16 0.30
N GLY A 112 -3.52 1.86 0.83
CA GLY A 112 -2.31 1.23 1.36
C GLY A 112 -2.57 0.33 2.55
N ILE A 113 -3.33 0.82 3.54
CA ILE A 113 -3.69 0.03 4.71
C ILE A 113 -4.67 -1.09 4.35
N GLY A 114 -5.55 -0.88 3.36
CA GLY A 114 -6.36 -1.96 2.80
C GLY A 114 -5.52 -3.08 2.18
N ALA A 115 -4.52 -2.73 1.36
CA ALA A 115 -3.57 -3.69 0.79
C ALA A 115 -2.75 -4.40 1.87
N ALA A 116 -2.24 -3.67 2.86
CA ALA A 116 -1.52 -4.23 4.00
C ALA A 116 -2.39 -5.20 4.80
N THR A 117 -3.67 -4.86 5.05
CA THR A 117 -4.64 -5.74 5.72
C THR A 117 -4.77 -7.09 5.00
N ALA A 118 -4.88 -7.06 3.68
CA ALA A 118 -5.00 -8.28 2.88
C ALA A 118 -3.73 -9.14 2.91
N VAL A 119 -2.55 -8.53 2.83
CA VAL A 119 -1.26 -9.24 2.92
C VAL A 119 -1.04 -9.82 4.31
N LEU A 120 -1.36 -9.07 5.36
CA LEU A 120 -1.19 -9.52 6.74
C LEU A 120 -2.21 -10.60 7.11
N ALA A 121 -3.45 -10.55 6.58
CA ALA A 121 -4.41 -11.63 6.70
C ALA A 121 -3.91 -12.91 5.99
N PHE A 122 -3.30 -12.77 4.80
CA PHE A 122 -2.66 -13.89 4.11
C PHE A 122 -1.48 -14.45 4.93
N ALA A 123 -0.64 -13.62 5.53
CA ALA A 123 0.45 -14.07 6.40
C ALA A 123 -0.06 -14.79 7.65
N ALA A 124 -1.21 -14.37 8.18
CA ALA A 124 -1.86 -14.95 9.35
C ALA A 124 -2.88 -16.06 9.01
N ARG A 125 -2.93 -16.55 7.76
CA ARG A 125 -3.96 -17.48 7.26
C ARG A 125 -4.10 -18.79 8.04
N ASP A 126 -3.03 -19.22 8.69
CA ASP A 126 -3.00 -20.44 9.49
C ASP A 126 -3.48 -20.22 10.95
N SER A 127 -3.87 -18.98 11.31
CA SER A 127 -4.46 -18.66 12.61
C SER A 127 -5.97 -18.85 12.60
N ASP A 128 -6.57 -18.98 13.80
CA ASP A 128 -8.03 -19.11 13.95
C ASP A 128 -8.81 -17.86 13.49
N ARG A 129 -8.13 -16.70 13.40
CA ARG A 129 -8.77 -15.40 13.11
C ARG A 129 -7.93 -14.54 12.17
N PRO A 130 -7.64 -15.01 10.95
CA PRO A 130 -6.70 -14.33 10.05
C PRO A 130 -7.14 -12.90 9.67
N LEU A 131 -8.45 -12.66 9.48
CA LEU A 131 -8.97 -11.34 9.15
C LEU A 131 -8.81 -10.34 10.30
N ILE A 132 -8.99 -10.79 11.54
CA ILE A 132 -8.77 -9.94 12.72
C ILE A 132 -7.30 -9.59 12.85
N TRP A 133 -6.41 -10.56 12.69
CA TRP A 133 -4.96 -10.29 12.72
C TRP A 133 -4.53 -9.39 11.58
N GLY A 134 -5.03 -9.61 10.36
CA GLY A 134 -4.78 -8.72 9.23
C GLY A 134 -5.18 -7.29 9.53
N PHE A 135 -6.39 -7.09 10.05
CA PHE A 135 -6.92 -5.78 10.43
C PHE A 135 -6.07 -5.11 11.52
N VAL A 136 -5.83 -5.79 12.65
CA VAL A 136 -5.10 -5.22 13.79
C VAL A 136 -3.66 -4.88 13.42
N LEU A 137 -2.96 -5.79 12.76
CA LEU A 137 -1.56 -5.55 12.37
C LEU A 137 -1.45 -4.43 11.33
N ALA A 138 -2.42 -4.29 10.42
CA ALA A 138 -2.44 -3.19 9.47
C ALA A 138 -2.65 -1.83 10.17
N GLN A 139 -3.46 -1.75 11.24
CA GLN A 139 -3.56 -0.53 12.04
C GLN A 139 -2.23 -0.18 12.73
N VAL A 140 -1.50 -1.19 13.23
CA VAL A 140 -0.15 -0.96 13.78
C VAL A 140 0.79 -0.41 12.70
N VAL A 141 0.75 -0.96 11.48
CA VAL A 141 1.54 -0.43 10.35
C VAL A 141 1.14 1.02 10.06
N GLY A 142 -0.16 1.35 10.04
CA GLY A 142 -0.65 2.71 9.85
C GLY A 142 -0.12 3.68 10.91
N VAL A 143 -0.21 3.33 12.19
CA VAL A 143 0.31 4.16 13.29
C VAL A 143 1.83 4.34 13.19
N VAL A 144 2.56 3.30 12.80
CA VAL A 144 4.02 3.39 12.57
C VAL A 144 4.32 4.35 11.41
N ASN A 145 3.53 4.29 10.32
CA ASN A 145 3.66 5.20 9.19
C ASN A 145 3.46 6.65 9.62
N GLU A 146 2.34 6.98 10.27
CA GLU A 146 2.06 8.33 10.76
C GLU A 146 3.15 8.84 11.71
N THR A 147 3.64 7.97 12.59
CA THR A 147 4.74 8.31 13.50
C THR A 147 6.02 8.62 12.72
N ALA A 148 6.35 7.81 11.71
CA ALA A 148 7.53 8.02 10.88
C ALA A 148 7.41 9.34 10.07
N GLU A 149 6.25 9.65 9.49
CA GLU A 149 6.00 10.89 8.78
C GLU A 149 6.16 12.10 9.70
N ASN A 150 5.57 12.06 10.90
CA ASN A 150 5.72 13.13 11.88
C ASN A 150 7.18 13.30 12.35
N ILE A 151 7.95 12.22 12.49
CA ILE A 151 9.38 12.29 12.80
C ILE A 151 10.16 12.92 11.64
N VAL A 152 9.90 12.50 10.40
CA VAL A 152 10.55 13.06 9.20
C VAL A 152 10.27 14.55 9.09
N ALA A 153 9.05 14.99 9.40
CA ALA A 153 8.67 16.41 9.39
C ALA A 153 9.50 17.29 10.34
N LEU A 154 10.09 16.71 11.39
CA LEU A 154 10.98 17.45 12.28
C LEU A 154 12.36 17.76 11.67
N PHE A 155 12.75 17.03 10.63
CA PHE A 155 14.11 17.10 10.03
C PHE A 155 14.09 17.58 8.57
N VAL A 156 12.95 17.55 7.90
CA VAL A 156 12.81 17.92 6.49
C VAL A 156 11.92 19.15 6.37
N GLU A 157 12.52 20.30 6.08
CA GLU A 157 11.77 21.53 5.81
C GLU A 157 10.87 21.37 4.58
N GLY A 158 9.66 21.89 4.65
CA GLY A 158 8.68 21.76 3.56
C GLY A 158 8.17 20.34 3.38
N SER A 159 8.17 19.54 4.42
CA SER A 159 7.83 18.12 4.38
C SER A 159 6.42 17.79 3.89
N ASN A 160 5.53 18.74 3.72
CA ASN A 160 4.11 18.53 3.35
C ASN A 160 3.38 17.45 4.20
N VAL A 161 4.02 16.93 5.24
CA VAL A 161 3.37 16.15 6.28
C VAL A 161 2.40 17.08 6.99
N GLY A 162 1.14 16.69 7.07
CA GLY A 162 0.08 17.53 7.61
C GLY A 162 0.23 17.77 9.11
N ASP A 163 -0.70 18.55 9.62
CA ASP A 163 -0.85 18.77 11.06
C ASP A 163 -1.57 17.60 11.76
N ALA A 164 -1.81 17.71 13.07
CA ALA A 164 -2.53 16.70 13.84
C ALA A 164 -3.95 16.40 13.31
N VAL A 165 -4.59 17.36 12.64
CA VAL A 165 -5.91 17.16 12.01
C VAL A 165 -5.74 16.26 10.77
N ASN A 166 -4.70 16.47 9.98
CA ASN A 166 -4.37 15.60 8.86
C ASN A 166 -4.11 14.16 9.32
N THR A 167 -3.22 13.98 10.31
CA THR A 167 -2.96 12.65 10.90
C THR A 167 -4.24 11.97 11.39
N ALA A 168 -5.17 12.71 12.00
CA ALA A 168 -6.46 12.15 12.42
C ALA A 168 -7.30 11.67 11.23
N TRP A 169 -7.33 12.40 10.12
CA TRP A 169 -8.01 11.99 8.89
C TRP A 169 -7.34 10.76 8.27
N ASP A 170 -6.02 10.69 8.25
CA ASP A 170 -5.27 9.55 7.71
C ASP A 170 -5.57 8.28 8.50
N ILE A 171 -5.64 8.35 9.84
CA ILE A 171 -6.07 7.24 10.70
C ILE A 171 -7.51 6.81 10.38
N ILE A 172 -8.43 7.74 10.11
CA ILE A 172 -9.80 7.41 9.69
C ILE A 172 -9.76 6.64 8.35
N TRP A 173 -8.98 7.10 7.39
CA TRP A 173 -8.84 6.43 6.10
C TRP A 173 -8.12 5.07 6.20
N HIS A 174 -7.19 4.91 7.15
CA HIS A 174 -6.65 3.58 7.50
C HIS A 174 -7.76 2.61 7.91
N LEU A 175 -8.67 3.04 8.80
CA LEU A 175 -9.80 2.22 9.23
C LEU A 175 -10.73 1.88 8.06
N VAL A 176 -11.07 2.87 7.22
CA VAL A 176 -11.90 2.67 6.03
C VAL A 176 -11.28 1.65 5.08
N GLY A 177 -10.00 1.82 4.74
CA GLY A 177 -9.31 0.90 3.85
C GLY A 177 -9.22 -0.52 4.39
N ALA A 178 -8.90 -0.67 5.69
CA ALA A 178 -8.85 -1.96 6.34
C ALA A 178 -10.22 -2.65 6.37
N LEU A 179 -11.31 -1.91 6.66
CA LEU A 179 -12.68 -2.45 6.64
C LEU A 179 -13.09 -2.90 5.25
N VAL A 180 -12.80 -2.11 4.21
CA VAL A 180 -13.06 -2.49 2.81
C VAL A 180 -12.33 -3.78 2.46
N ALA A 181 -11.06 -3.94 2.86
CA ALA A 181 -10.29 -5.15 2.63
C ALA A 181 -10.88 -6.37 3.38
N VAL A 182 -11.31 -6.19 4.64
CA VAL A 182 -11.96 -7.25 5.41
C VAL A 182 -13.28 -7.67 4.76
N ILE A 183 -14.12 -6.72 4.36
CA ILE A 183 -15.39 -7.00 3.67
C ILE A 183 -15.12 -7.75 2.36
N TRP A 184 -14.16 -7.29 1.56
CA TRP A 184 -13.77 -7.95 0.31
C TRP A 184 -13.31 -9.41 0.56
N MET A 185 -12.44 -9.65 1.55
CA MET A 185 -11.97 -10.99 1.89
C MET A 185 -13.05 -11.86 2.53
N THR A 186 -14.00 -11.29 3.26
CA THR A 186 -15.16 -12.04 3.79
C THR A 186 -16.04 -12.56 2.65
N GLN A 187 -16.19 -11.79 1.58
CA GLN A 187 -17.03 -12.17 0.42
C GLN A 187 -16.29 -13.07 -0.59
N ARG A 188 -14.98 -12.91 -0.75
CA ARG A 188 -14.19 -13.57 -1.80
C ARG A 188 -13.19 -14.60 -1.29
N GLY A 189 -13.06 -14.73 0.03
CA GLY A 189 -11.98 -15.47 0.69
C GLY A 189 -10.66 -14.73 0.68
N ILE A 190 -9.73 -15.18 1.53
CA ILE A 190 -8.36 -14.68 1.54
C ILE A 190 -7.65 -15.20 0.28
N PRO A 191 -7.08 -14.34 -0.57
CA PRO A 191 -6.39 -14.78 -1.78
C PRO A 191 -5.32 -15.83 -1.48
N GLY A 192 -5.25 -16.88 -2.31
CA GLY A 192 -4.26 -17.94 -2.17
C GLY A 192 -4.58 -19.02 -1.12
N THR A 193 -5.71 -18.92 -0.42
CA THR A 193 -6.20 -19.95 0.49
C THR A 193 -7.27 -20.83 -0.17
N GLU A 194 -7.52 -22.02 0.37
CA GLU A 194 -8.59 -22.91 -0.11
C GLU A 194 -9.99 -22.31 0.10
N PHE A 195 -10.13 -21.46 1.12
CA PHE A 195 -11.36 -20.70 1.38
C PHE A 195 -11.76 -19.78 0.20
N GLY A 196 -10.76 -19.21 -0.50
CA GLY A 196 -10.98 -18.43 -1.72
C GLY A 196 -11.26 -19.29 -2.96
N ARG A 197 -10.96 -20.59 -2.93
CA ARG A 197 -11.27 -21.54 -4.02
C ARG A 197 -12.67 -22.13 -3.90
N ALA A 198 -13.12 -22.45 -2.69
CA ALA A 198 -14.44 -23.02 -2.45
C ALA A 198 -15.55 -22.05 -2.92
N GLY A 199 -15.47 -20.77 -2.57
CA GLY A 199 -16.45 -19.77 -3.01
C GLY A 199 -16.50 -19.51 -4.52
N ARG A 200 -15.49 -20.00 -5.28
CA ARG A 200 -15.48 -19.91 -6.76
C ARG A 200 -16.09 -21.14 -7.41
N LEU A 201 -15.95 -22.32 -6.78
CA LEU A 201 -16.52 -23.57 -7.28
C LEU A 201 -18.05 -23.58 -7.11
N ASP A 202 -18.57 -22.98 -6.03
CA ASP A 202 -20.01 -22.92 -5.78
C ASP A 202 -20.73 -21.96 -6.77
N LEU A 203 -20.04 -20.91 -7.23
CA LEU A 203 -20.60 -19.99 -8.22
C LEU A 203 -20.53 -20.53 -9.67
N GLU A 204 -19.58 -21.42 -9.96
CA GLU A 204 -19.46 -22.07 -11.29
C GLU A 204 -20.30 -23.38 -11.37
N GLY A 205 -20.70 -23.95 -10.22
CA GLY A 205 -21.53 -25.15 -10.13
C GLY A 205 -23.01 -24.92 -10.34
N GLU A 206 -23.50 -23.69 -10.21
CA GLU A 206 -24.92 -23.32 -10.44
C GLU A 206 -25.26 -22.94 -11.90
N ILE A 207 -24.31 -23.05 -12.84
CA ILE A 207 -24.50 -22.75 -14.26
C ILE A 207 -24.64 -24.05 -15.11
N LEU A 208 -25.01 -25.14 -14.50
CA LEU A 208 -25.50 -26.36 -15.16
C LEU A 208 -26.91 -26.66 -14.68
#